data_862bcc9ac8feb45cf258bfa233d4576c
#
_entry.id   862bcc9ac8feb45cf258bfa233d4576c
#
_cell.length_a   1.000
_cell.length_b   1.000
_cell.length_c   1.000
_cell.angle_alpha   90.00
_cell.angle_beta   90.00
_cell.angle_gamma   90.00
#
_symmetry.space_group_name_H-M   'P 1'
#
loop_
_entity.id
_entity.type
_entity.pdbx_description
1 polymer ?
#
loop_
_entity_poly.entity_id
_entity_poly.type
_entity_poly.pdbx_seq_one_letter_code
_entity_poly.pdbx_strand_id
1 'polypeptide(L)'
;MKKPFLKILASALALSMSLALTACGSSGGSSAPASAGSSGSTSGTSWPEKPINFVVPWSAGGDTDFFARTLAKYLTTELGVSVNVTNTAGGGGSIASNEVKDADPDGYTFLCFDTALALNHSCGIADFGYEAFDPVCLNAKNSGEYLVVRKDFPCDTIAELIEYSKANPGTIKLAANTGATSYYVAVKLTELGGDFNVVNGGSSSERVASLIGGHIDVSSHAMGVISQYLDGTGTGELKILGCLATERSEAFPDIPLATEQGVDIAYDMVYNILAPKGTDPAIISRLSEACAKIINENADYAKEIWDAYGASPYYKNTEEAIADLKTDDAKFMEYSEIFQKGL
;
A
#
# COMPACT_ATOMS: atom_id res chain seq x y z
N MET A 1 -54.05 -1.62 3.13
CA MET A 1 -54.95 -2.30 2.16
C MET A 1 -54.09 -3.14 1.21
N LYS A 2 -54.31 -4.47 1.34
CA LYS A 2 -54.29 -5.54 0.31
C LYS A 2 -53.11 -5.70 -0.63
N LYS A 3 -52.30 -6.77 -0.38
CA LYS A 3 -51.62 -7.62 -1.38
C LYS A 3 -52.67 -8.29 -2.32
N PRO A 4 -52.27 -8.82 -3.49
CA PRO A 4 -52.06 -10.27 -3.61
C PRO A 4 -50.83 -10.64 -4.45
N PHE A 5 -50.00 -11.64 -4.11
CA PHE A 5 -50.03 -13.09 -4.39
C PHE A 5 -50.38 -13.45 -5.87
N LEU A 6 -49.40 -14.01 -6.58
CA LEU A 6 -49.70 -15.13 -7.47
C LEU A 6 -48.50 -16.11 -7.57
N LYS A 7 -48.87 -17.37 -7.53
CA LYS A 7 -48.10 -18.60 -7.33
C LYS A 7 -47.71 -19.26 -8.68
N ILE A 8 -46.58 -19.99 -8.66
CA ILE A 8 -46.32 -21.37 -9.13
C ILE A 8 -46.55 -21.66 -10.63
N LEU A 9 -45.55 -22.19 -11.35
CA LEU A 9 -45.63 -23.50 -11.99
C LEU A 9 -44.23 -24.15 -12.15
N ALA A 10 -44.12 -25.34 -11.57
CA ALA A 10 -43.04 -26.30 -11.79
C ALA A 10 -43.42 -27.21 -12.95
N SER A 11 -42.47 -27.63 -13.76
CA SER A 11 -42.64 -28.85 -14.58
C SER A 11 -41.25 -29.46 -14.84
N ALA A 12 -41.06 -30.62 -14.28
CA ALA A 12 -40.00 -31.58 -14.54
C ALA A 12 -40.32 -32.35 -15.85
N LEU A 13 -39.28 -32.71 -16.60
CA LEU A 13 -39.32 -33.96 -17.36
C LEU A 13 -37.90 -34.52 -17.57
N ALA A 14 -37.86 -35.82 -17.40
CA ALA A 14 -36.73 -36.70 -17.22
C ALA A 14 -36.22 -37.32 -18.54
N LEU A 15 -34.96 -37.79 -18.45
CA LEU A 15 -34.46 -39.10 -18.91
C LEU A 15 -34.41 -39.40 -20.41
N SER A 16 -33.21 -39.60 -20.94
CA SER A 16 -32.90 -40.78 -21.75
C SER A 16 -31.40 -41.12 -21.78
N MET A 17 -31.10 -42.27 -21.23
CA MET A 17 -29.92 -43.05 -21.31
C MET A 17 -29.82 -43.75 -22.68
N SER A 18 -28.66 -43.81 -23.30
CA SER A 18 -28.32 -44.89 -24.24
C SER A 18 -26.84 -45.25 -24.20
N LEU A 19 -26.56 -46.43 -23.68
CA LEU A 19 -25.32 -47.19 -23.81
C LEU A 19 -25.17 -47.67 -25.25
N ALA A 20 -23.94 -47.70 -25.74
CA ALA A 20 -23.47 -48.63 -26.75
C ALA A 20 -22.02 -49.06 -26.50
N LEU A 21 -21.86 -50.26 -26.03
CA LEU A 21 -20.62 -51.04 -26.07
C LEU A 21 -20.54 -51.82 -27.40
N THR A 22 -19.35 -51.97 -27.96
CA THR A 22 -18.81 -53.17 -28.67
C THR A 22 -17.41 -52.78 -29.19
N ALA A 23 -16.38 -53.42 -28.98
CA ALA A 23 -15.79 -54.75 -28.80
C ALA A 23 -14.60 -54.89 -29.77
N CYS A 24 -13.47 -55.27 -29.17
CA CYS A 24 -12.33 -56.06 -29.59
C CYS A 24 -11.88 -56.14 -31.06
N GLY A 25 -10.57 -55.99 -31.23
CA GLY A 25 -9.80 -56.56 -32.37
C GLY A 25 -8.30 -56.38 -32.15
N SER A 26 -7.63 -57.45 -31.73
CA SER A 26 -6.19 -57.58 -31.55
C SER A 26 -5.48 -57.84 -32.86
N SER A 27 -4.29 -57.26 -33.05
CA SER A 27 -3.12 -58.03 -33.59
C SER A 27 -1.85 -57.17 -33.52
N GLY A 28 -0.76 -57.79 -33.13
CA GLY A 28 0.50 -57.27 -32.73
C GLY A 28 1.42 -56.75 -33.84
N GLY A 29 2.46 -56.04 -33.41
CA GLY A 29 3.57 -55.56 -34.21
C GLY A 29 4.60 -54.89 -33.32
N SER A 30 5.68 -55.60 -33.07
CA SER A 30 6.88 -55.18 -32.35
C SER A 30 7.66 -54.15 -33.15
N SER A 31 8.16 -53.07 -32.51
CA SER A 31 9.50 -52.50 -32.80
C SER A 31 9.79 -51.24 -32.00
N ALA A 32 10.86 -51.27 -31.22
CA ALA A 32 11.90 -50.32 -30.89
C ALA A 32 11.56 -48.93 -30.28
N PRO A 33 12.36 -48.46 -29.28
CA PRO A 33 12.12 -47.26 -28.53
C PRO A 33 12.61 -46.02 -29.29
N ALA A 34 11.70 -45.10 -29.60
CA ALA A 34 12.06 -43.75 -29.99
C ALA A 34 12.27 -42.92 -28.72
N SER A 35 13.44 -42.29 -28.64
CA SER A 35 13.81 -41.30 -27.66
C SER A 35 12.68 -40.23 -27.50
N ALA A 36 12.02 -40.23 -26.37
CA ALA A 36 11.20 -39.15 -25.97
C ALA A 36 12.08 -37.95 -25.64
N GLY A 37 12.20 -37.02 -26.60
CA GLY A 37 12.63 -35.68 -26.31
C GLY A 37 11.64 -35.06 -25.32
N SER A 38 12.11 -34.83 -24.10
CA SER A 38 11.41 -34.07 -23.11
C SER A 38 11.26 -32.65 -23.66
N SER A 39 10.20 -32.40 -24.40
CA SER A 39 9.69 -31.03 -24.63
C SER A 39 9.18 -30.59 -23.30
N GLY A 40 9.96 -29.77 -22.59
CA GLY A 40 9.50 -29.01 -21.45
C GLY A 40 8.32 -28.18 -21.92
N SER A 41 7.11 -28.66 -21.71
CA SER A 41 5.91 -27.82 -21.73
C SER A 41 6.05 -26.90 -20.57
N THR A 42 6.46 -25.65 -20.83
CA THR A 42 6.09 -24.53 -20.02
C THR A 42 4.55 -24.48 -20.06
N SER A 43 3.92 -25.12 -19.09
CA SER A 43 2.51 -24.89 -18.80
C SER A 43 2.41 -23.45 -18.35
N GLY A 44 2.25 -22.53 -19.31
CA GLY A 44 1.85 -21.16 -19.01
C GLY A 44 0.54 -21.24 -18.25
N THR A 45 0.55 -20.84 -17.00
CA THR A 45 -0.68 -20.69 -16.24
C THR A 45 -1.57 -19.74 -17.02
N SER A 46 -2.84 -20.11 -17.27
CA SER A 46 -3.84 -19.26 -17.92
C SER A 46 -4.28 -18.10 -17.03
N TRP A 47 -3.53 -17.83 -15.99
CA TRP A 47 -3.78 -16.74 -15.04
C TRP A 47 -3.49 -15.37 -15.68
N PRO A 48 -4.36 -14.34 -15.43
CA PRO A 48 -5.62 -14.39 -14.70
C PRO A 48 -6.83 -14.70 -15.60
N GLU A 49 -7.84 -15.43 -15.05
CA GLU A 49 -9.10 -15.74 -15.73
C GLU A 49 -10.33 -15.05 -15.12
N LYS A 50 -10.19 -14.48 -13.93
CA LYS A 50 -11.24 -13.77 -13.18
C LYS A 50 -10.71 -12.46 -12.60
N PRO A 51 -11.57 -11.55 -12.10
CA PRO A 51 -11.14 -10.30 -11.49
C PRO A 51 -10.17 -10.51 -10.33
N ILE A 52 -9.16 -9.63 -10.24
CA ILE A 52 -8.19 -9.55 -9.15
C ILE A 52 -8.66 -8.50 -8.15
N ASN A 53 -8.41 -8.70 -6.86
CA ASN A 53 -8.71 -7.76 -5.80
C ASN A 53 -7.42 -7.28 -5.11
N PHE A 54 -7.20 -5.98 -5.11
CA PHE A 54 -6.19 -5.28 -4.33
C PHE A 54 -6.83 -4.76 -3.05
N VAL A 55 -6.36 -5.23 -1.90
CA VAL A 55 -6.83 -4.80 -0.58
C VAL A 55 -5.90 -3.71 -0.08
N VAL A 56 -6.45 -2.54 0.24
CA VAL A 56 -5.73 -1.38 0.76
C VAL A 56 -6.09 -1.21 2.24
N PRO A 57 -5.10 -1.10 3.15
CA PRO A 57 -5.33 -1.09 4.61
C PRO A 57 -5.82 0.26 5.17
N TRP A 58 -6.03 1.24 4.32
CA TRP A 58 -6.42 2.60 4.69
C TRP A 58 -7.76 3.01 4.07
N SER A 59 -8.39 4.05 4.62
CA SER A 59 -9.57 4.65 4.02
C SER A 59 -9.24 5.23 2.64
N ALA A 60 -10.25 5.25 1.76
CA ALA A 60 -10.10 5.79 0.41
C ALA A 60 -9.68 7.28 0.41
N GLY A 61 -8.93 7.68 -0.62
CA GLY A 61 -8.48 9.06 -0.85
C GLY A 61 -7.13 9.41 -0.19
N GLY A 62 -6.44 8.45 0.42
CA GLY A 62 -5.04 8.58 0.80
C GLY A 62 -4.09 8.19 -0.34
N ASP A 63 -2.81 8.31 -0.09
CA ASP A 63 -1.73 8.01 -1.04
C ASP A 63 -1.66 6.53 -1.41
N THR A 64 -1.75 5.61 -0.44
CA THR A 64 -1.76 4.16 -0.70
C THR A 64 -2.93 3.76 -1.61
N ASP A 65 -4.13 4.32 -1.35
CA ASP A 65 -5.32 4.10 -2.18
C ASP A 65 -5.12 4.66 -3.61
N PHE A 66 -4.52 5.85 -3.72
CA PHE A 66 -4.23 6.48 -5.02
C PHE A 66 -3.28 5.62 -5.86
N PHE A 67 -2.11 5.21 -5.30
CA PHE A 67 -1.14 4.41 -6.05
C PHE A 67 -1.70 3.02 -6.41
N ALA A 68 -2.46 2.39 -5.52
CA ALA A 68 -3.12 1.12 -5.81
C ALA A 68 -4.15 1.25 -6.95
N ARG A 69 -5.02 2.29 -6.93
CA ARG A 69 -6.04 2.51 -7.99
C ARG A 69 -5.43 2.91 -9.31
N THR A 70 -4.42 3.78 -9.28
CA THR A 70 -3.74 4.20 -10.52
C THR A 70 -3.09 3.01 -11.19
N LEU A 71 -2.36 2.17 -10.46
CA LEU A 71 -1.76 0.97 -11.03
C LEU A 71 -2.84 -0.05 -11.49
N ALA A 72 -3.88 -0.30 -10.69
CA ALA A 72 -4.98 -1.22 -11.02
C ALA A 72 -5.70 -0.85 -12.32
N LYS A 73 -5.89 0.45 -12.58
CA LYS A 73 -6.47 0.97 -13.83
C LYS A 73 -5.69 0.49 -15.07
N TYR A 74 -4.37 0.59 -15.03
CA TYR A 74 -3.52 0.18 -16.14
C TYR A 74 -3.34 -1.35 -16.21
N LEU A 75 -3.25 -2.02 -15.05
CA LEU A 75 -3.22 -3.49 -14.96
C LEU A 75 -4.48 -4.14 -15.53
N THR A 76 -5.65 -3.53 -15.38
CA THR A 76 -6.90 -4.00 -16.00
C THR A 76 -6.76 -4.14 -17.50
N THR A 77 -6.11 -3.19 -18.16
CA THR A 77 -5.85 -3.24 -19.60
C THR A 77 -4.77 -4.27 -19.96
N GLU A 78 -3.68 -4.30 -19.19
CA GLU A 78 -2.53 -5.16 -19.45
C GLU A 78 -2.85 -6.66 -19.23
N LEU A 79 -3.65 -6.97 -18.22
CA LEU A 79 -4.00 -8.34 -17.85
C LEU A 79 -5.29 -8.85 -18.51
N GLY A 80 -6.11 -7.94 -19.07
CA GLY A 80 -7.38 -8.29 -19.70
C GLY A 80 -8.49 -8.69 -18.75
N VAL A 81 -8.33 -8.51 -17.45
CA VAL A 81 -9.33 -8.73 -16.40
C VAL A 81 -9.44 -7.50 -15.50
N SER A 82 -10.57 -7.33 -14.83
CA SER A 82 -10.73 -6.22 -13.87
C SER A 82 -9.78 -6.38 -12.68
N VAL A 83 -9.06 -5.32 -12.33
CA VAL A 83 -8.32 -5.21 -11.06
C VAL A 83 -9.08 -4.22 -10.17
N ASN A 84 -9.76 -4.76 -9.16
CA ASN A 84 -10.57 -3.97 -8.23
C ASN A 84 -9.73 -3.55 -7.03
N VAL A 85 -10.05 -2.40 -6.43
CA VAL A 85 -9.41 -1.93 -5.19
C VAL A 85 -10.46 -1.81 -4.11
N THR A 86 -10.26 -2.51 -3.00
CA THR A 86 -11.09 -2.46 -1.80
C THR A 86 -10.31 -1.87 -0.63
N ASN A 87 -10.98 -1.08 0.19
CA ASN A 87 -10.37 -0.46 1.37
C ASN A 87 -10.86 -1.17 2.64
N THR A 88 -9.95 -1.82 3.36
CA THR A 88 -10.20 -2.49 4.64
C THR A 88 -9.43 -1.77 5.74
N ALA A 89 -9.93 -0.59 6.14
CA ALA A 89 -9.27 0.25 7.13
C ALA A 89 -9.47 -0.26 8.56
N GLY A 90 -8.50 0.03 9.43
CA GLY A 90 -8.58 -0.23 10.87
C GLY A 90 -7.36 -0.95 11.44
N GLY A 91 -7.17 -0.81 12.75
CA GLY A 91 -6.06 -1.43 13.48
C GLY A 91 -4.67 -1.03 12.98
N GLY A 92 -4.49 0.21 12.48
CA GLY A 92 -3.21 0.63 11.89
C GLY A 92 -2.86 -0.09 10.58
N GLY A 93 -3.81 -0.77 9.94
CA GLY A 93 -3.61 -1.59 8.73
C GLY A 93 -3.65 -3.10 9.00
N SER A 94 -3.62 -3.53 10.26
CA SER A 94 -3.55 -4.96 10.61
C SER A 94 -4.80 -5.74 10.20
N ILE A 95 -5.98 -5.11 10.10
CA ILE A 95 -7.20 -5.79 9.66
C ILE A 95 -7.03 -6.28 8.23
N ALA A 96 -6.62 -5.42 7.31
CA ALA A 96 -6.37 -5.78 5.92
C ALA A 96 -5.22 -6.78 5.77
N SER A 97 -4.12 -6.60 6.54
CA SER A 97 -2.99 -7.51 6.51
C SER A 97 -3.37 -8.93 6.93
N ASN A 98 -4.18 -9.08 7.99
CA ASN A 98 -4.71 -10.40 8.40
C ASN A 98 -5.68 -10.96 7.35
N GLU A 99 -6.58 -10.14 6.80
CA GLU A 99 -7.49 -10.56 5.72
C GLU A 99 -6.72 -11.19 4.56
N VAL A 100 -5.67 -10.54 4.07
CA VAL A 100 -4.90 -11.06 2.93
C VAL A 100 -3.97 -12.19 3.35
N LYS A 101 -3.34 -12.14 4.53
CA LYS A 101 -2.49 -13.21 5.04
C LYS A 101 -3.25 -14.55 5.11
N ASP A 102 -4.52 -14.51 5.49
CA ASP A 102 -5.38 -15.67 5.68
C ASP A 102 -6.21 -16.02 4.41
N ALA A 103 -6.07 -15.26 3.32
CA ALA A 103 -6.74 -15.54 2.06
C ALA A 103 -6.10 -16.74 1.34
N ASP A 104 -6.88 -17.38 0.45
CA ASP A 104 -6.39 -18.47 -0.41
C ASP A 104 -5.24 -17.95 -1.30
N PRO A 105 -4.12 -18.70 -1.44
CA PRO A 105 -2.98 -18.31 -2.28
C PRO A 105 -3.24 -18.59 -3.77
N ASP A 106 -4.45 -18.27 -4.25
CA ASP A 106 -4.94 -18.55 -5.60
C ASP A 106 -4.57 -17.49 -6.64
N GLY A 107 -3.89 -16.39 -6.20
CA GLY A 107 -3.44 -15.30 -7.06
C GLY A 107 -4.53 -14.28 -7.41
N TYR A 108 -5.60 -14.17 -6.64
CA TYR A 108 -6.68 -13.20 -6.92
C TYR A 108 -6.94 -12.20 -5.80
N THR A 109 -6.23 -12.33 -4.67
CA THR A 109 -6.27 -11.35 -3.58
C THR A 109 -4.85 -10.94 -3.23
N PHE A 110 -4.57 -9.64 -3.22
CA PHE A 110 -3.25 -9.08 -2.91
C PHE A 110 -3.39 -7.92 -1.94
N LEU A 111 -2.44 -7.78 -1.03
CA LEU A 111 -2.31 -6.63 -0.17
C LEU A 111 -1.50 -5.53 -0.89
N CYS A 112 -2.06 -4.34 -1.01
CA CYS A 112 -1.34 -3.15 -1.42
C CYS A 112 -1.09 -2.29 -0.19
N PHE A 113 0.11 -2.36 0.34
CA PHE A 113 0.48 -1.65 1.54
C PHE A 113 1.67 -0.72 1.30
N ASP A 114 2.17 -0.14 2.36
CA ASP A 114 3.29 0.79 2.37
C ASP A 114 4.27 0.43 3.51
N THR A 115 5.22 1.30 3.77
CA THR A 115 6.24 1.16 4.83
C THR A 115 5.62 0.88 6.22
N ALA A 116 4.33 1.18 6.44
CA ALA A 116 3.65 0.89 7.71
C ALA A 116 3.48 -0.62 8.00
N LEU A 117 3.68 -1.51 7.03
CA LEU A 117 3.71 -2.95 7.31
C LEU A 117 4.78 -3.30 8.36
N ALA A 118 5.98 -2.78 8.20
CA ALA A 118 7.08 -2.96 9.15
C ALA A 118 6.80 -2.29 10.51
N LEU A 119 6.10 -1.16 10.49
CA LEU A 119 5.66 -0.49 11.73
C LEU A 119 4.57 -1.25 12.47
N ASN A 120 3.67 -1.93 11.76
CA ASN A 120 2.70 -2.83 12.40
C ASN A 120 3.38 -3.94 13.19
N HIS A 121 4.42 -4.55 12.63
CA HIS A 121 5.22 -5.58 13.27
C HIS A 121 5.98 -5.00 14.49
N SER A 122 6.72 -3.94 14.32
CA SER A 122 7.53 -3.32 15.38
C SER A 122 6.70 -2.73 16.54
N CYS A 123 5.50 -2.22 16.24
CA CYS A 123 4.55 -1.77 17.28
C CYS A 123 3.82 -2.92 18.00
N GLY A 124 3.99 -4.17 17.58
CA GLY A 124 3.28 -5.33 18.14
C GLY A 124 1.77 -5.33 17.83
N ILE A 125 1.34 -4.60 16.79
CA ILE A 125 -0.04 -4.62 16.29
C ILE A 125 -0.30 -5.90 15.50
N ALA A 126 0.68 -6.34 14.71
CA ALA A 126 0.75 -7.63 14.08
C ALA A 126 1.91 -8.43 14.68
N ASP A 127 1.74 -9.74 14.85
CA ASP A 127 2.78 -10.68 15.29
C ASP A 127 3.59 -11.24 14.11
N PHE A 128 3.51 -10.58 12.96
CA PHE A 128 4.19 -10.93 11.71
C PHE A 128 4.62 -9.65 10.97
N GLY A 129 5.68 -9.78 10.18
CA GLY A 129 6.16 -8.79 9.22
C GLY A 129 5.88 -9.22 7.76
N TYR A 130 6.71 -8.75 6.84
CA TYR A 130 6.60 -9.03 5.41
C TYR A 130 6.74 -10.53 5.08
N GLU A 131 7.42 -11.32 5.91
CA GLU A 131 7.69 -12.75 5.71
C GLU A 131 6.43 -13.63 5.78
N ALA A 132 5.33 -13.09 6.31
CA ALA A 132 4.02 -13.74 6.28
C ALA A 132 3.38 -13.74 4.89
N PHE A 133 3.99 -13.05 3.93
CA PHE A 133 3.54 -12.91 2.56
C PHE A 133 4.58 -13.40 1.55
N ASP A 134 4.17 -13.52 0.30
CA ASP A 134 5.05 -13.62 -0.84
C ASP A 134 5.06 -12.27 -1.58
N PRO A 135 6.12 -11.46 -1.47
CA PRO A 135 6.19 -10.16 -2.13
C PRO A 135 6.15 -10.29 -3.65
N VAL A 136 5.37 -9.44 -4.30
CA VAL A 136 5.29 -9.35 -5.77
C VAL A 136 6.29 -8.34 -6.29
N CYS A 137 6.21 -7.11 -5.81
CA CYS A 137 7.10 -6.01 -6.20
C CYS A 137 6.96 -4.81 -5.24
N LEU A 138 7.92 -3.89 -5.29
CA LEU A 138 7.66 -2.49 -4.89
C LEU A 138 7.13 -1.75 -6.12
N ASN A 139 6.06 -1.01 -5.96
CA ASN A 139 5.31 -0.46 -7.09
C ASN A 139 5.21 1.06 -7.12
N ALA A 140 5.61 1.75 -6.06
CA ALA A 140 5.70 3.20 -6.01
C ALA A 140 6.57 3.66 -4.84
N LYS A 141 7.09 4.89 -4.96
CA LYS A 141 7.70 5.68 -3.90
C LYS A 141 7.13 7.09 -4.02
N ASN A 142 6.61 7.66 -2.94
CA ASN A 142 6.12 9.04 -3.03
C ASN A 142 7.28 10.05 -3.02
N SER A 143 6.98 11.30 -3.33
CA SER A 143 7.97 12.40 -3.35
C SER A 143 8.44 12.83 -1.96
N GLY A 144 7.97 12.18 -0.91
CA GLY A 144 8.28 12.44 0.49
C GLY A 144 7.00 12.61 1.34
N GLU A 145 7.18 12.42 2.65
CA GLU A 145 6.21 12.83 3.67
C GLU A 145 6.59 14.22 4.17
N TYR A 146 5.61 15.08 4.35
CA TYR A 146 5.79 16.49 4.73
C TYR A 146 5.12 16.75 6.08
N LEU A 147 5.86 17.37 7.01
CA LEU A 147 5.28 17.81 8.28
C LEU A 147 4.55 19.13 8.07
N VAL A 148 3.26 19.15 8.40
CA VAL A 148 2.32 20.20 8.02
C VAL A 148 1.59 20.76 9.23
N VAL A 149 1.37 22.07 9.20
CA VAL A 149 0.60 22.82 10.18
C VAL A 149 -0.36 23.77 9.46
N ARG A 150 -1.31 24.36 10.20
CA ARG A 150 -2.10 25.48 9.66
C ARG A 150 -1.20 26.68 9.34
N LYS A 151 -1.60 27.48 8.38
CA LYS A 151 -0.84 28.67 7.94
C LYS A 151 -0.54 29.66 9.06
N ASP A 152 -1.44 29.82 10.00
CA ASP A 152 -1.33 30.74 11.14
C ASP A 152 -0.52 30.18 12.32
N PHE A 153 -0.03 28.94 12.22
CA PHE A 153 0.78 28.31 13.27
C PHE A 153 2.14 29.03 13.42
N PRO A 154 2.64 29.25 14.66
CA PRO A 154 3.78 30.16 14.92
C PRO A 154 5.17 29.59 14.59
N CYS A 155 5.27 28.48 13.84
CA CYS A 155 6.54 27.86 13.44
C CYS A 155 6.61 27.74 11.92
N ASP A 156 7.79 27.94 11.34
CA ASP A 156 8.06 27.83 9.91
C ASP A 156 9.01 26.65 9.57
N THR A 157 9.61 26.03 10.59
CA THR A 157 10.52 24.89 10.45
C THR A 157 10.19 23.80 11.46
N ILE A 158 10.68 22.56 11.19
CA ILE A 158 10.55 21.42 12.12
C ILE A 158 11.35 21.69 13.40
N ALA A 159 12.52 22.28 13.27
CA ALA A 159 13.34 22.65 14.44
C ALA A 159 12.62 23.65 15.36
N GLU A 160 12.00 24.69 14.79
CA GLU A 160 11.17 25.63 15.55
C GLU A 160 9.98 24.95 16.22
N LEU A 161 9.31 24.02 15.54
CA LEU A 161 8.21 23.24 16.12
C LEU A 161 8.65 22.48 17.37
N ILE A 162 9.81 21.81 17.33
CA ILE A 162 10.37 21.08 18.48
C ILE A 162 10.59 22.06 19.65
N GLU A 163 11.25 23.19 19.42
CA GLU A 163 11.51 24.18 20.46
C GLU A 163 10.21 24.83 20.99
N TYR A 164 9.25 25.08 20.10
CA TYR A 164 7.94 25.60 20.48
C TYR A 164 7.16 24.63 21.37
N SER A 165 7.22 23.32 21.06
CA SER A 165 6.56 22.31 21.87
C SER A 165 7.19 22.18 23.28
N LYS A 166 8.51 22.30 23.41
CA LYS A 166 9.20 22.36 24.72
C LYS A 166 8.77 23.55 25.57
N ALA A 167 8.53 24.69 24.91
CA ALA A 167 8.05 25.91 25.60
C ALA A 167 6.57 25.84 25.97
N ASN A 168 5.81 24.95 25.33
CA ASN A 168 4.36 24.75 25.53
C ASN A 168 4.03 23.26 25.77
N PRO A 169 4.54 22.63 26.84
CA PRO A 169 4.51 21.20 27.03
C PRO A 169 3.08 20.64 27.01
N GLY A 170 2.88 19.56 26.24
CA GLY A 170 1.61 18.84 26.13
C GLY A 170 0.45 19.61 25.50
N THR A 171 0.69 20.84 24.97
CA THR A 171 -0.40 21.63 24.38
C THR A 171 -0.57 21.41 22.89
N ILE A 172 0.51 21.05 22.17
CA ILE A 172 0.50 20.89 20.72
C ILE A 172 0.01 19.50 20.38
N LYS A 173 -1.14 19.41 19.71
CA LYS A 173 -1.76 18.14 19.28
C LYS A 173 -1.09 17.65 17.99
N LEU A 174 -0.28 16.62 18.10
CA LEU A 174 0.35 15.92 16.99
C LEU A 174 -0.47 14.68 16.63
N ALA A 175 -1.03 14.65 15.44
CA ALA A 175 -1.82 13.50 15.00
C ALA A 175 -0.92 12.36 14.52
N ALA A 176 -1.08 11.20 15.14
CA ALA A 176 -0.36 9.99 14.81
C ALA A 176 -1.22 8.74 15.09
N ASN A 177 -1.02 7.70 14.29
CA ASN A 177 -1.70 6.42 14.48
C ASN A 177 -0.67 5.35 14.77
N THR A 178 -0.82 4.62 15.87
CA THR A 178 0.05 3.48 16.19
C THR A 178 0.09 2.51 15.01
N GLY A 179 1.28 2.10 14.60
CA GLY A 179 1.51 1.23 13.45
C GLY A 179 1.56 1.93 12.09
N ALA A 180 1.38 3.25 12.04
CA ALA A 180 1.56 4.05 10.83
C ALA A 180 2.85 4.87 10.88
N THR A 181 3.34 5.36 9.73
CA THR A 181 4.52 6.23 9.63
C THR A 181 4.39 7.50 10.46
N SER A 182 3.17 8.04 10.60
CA SER A 182 2.89 9.18 11.48
C SER A 182 3.25 8.91 12.94
N TYR A 183 3.17 7.66 13.42
CA TYR A 183 3.59 7.30 14.77
C TYR A 183 5.11 7.29 14.91
N TYR A 184 5.82 6.78 13.91
CA TYR A 184 7.27 6.89 13.86
C TYR A 184 7.73 8.35 13.92
N VAL A 185 7.07 9.24 13.17
CA VAL A 185 7.37 10.68 13.21
C VAL A 185 7.15 11.26 14.62
N ALA A 186 6.04 10.90 15.28
CA ALA A 186 5.76 11.36 16.63
C ALA A 186 6.81 10.89 17.65
N VAL A 187 7.23 9.61 17.57
CA VAL A 187 8.30 9.05 18.40
C VAL A 187 9.62 9.81 18.18
N LYS A 188 10.02 10.00 16.92
CA LYS A 188 11.26 10.72 16.57
C LYS A 188 11.26 12.17 17.05
N LEU A 189 10.15 12.90 16.87
CA LEU A 189 10.01 14.27 17.37
C LEU A 189 10.11 14.33 18.91
N THR A 190 9.58 13.32 19.61
CA THR A 190 9.66 13.21 21.08
C THR A 190 11.09 12.88 21.53
N GLU A 191 11.79 11.94 20.86
CA GLU A 191 13.21 11.62 21.12
C GLU A 191 14.12 12.84 20.96
N LEU A 192 13.81 13.73 20.02
CA LEU A 192 14.52 14.99 19.79
C LEU A 192 14.15 16.06 20.83
N GLY A 193 13.37 15.69 21.83
CA GLY A 193 13.03 16.52 23.00
C GLY A 193 11.76 17.32 22.83
N GLY A 194 10.95 17.08 21.77
CA GLY A 194 9.63 17.69 21.65
C GLY A 194 8.67 17.15 22.72
N ASP A 195 7.73 18.00 23.15
CA ASP A 195 6.68 17.64 24.12
C ASP A 195 5.32 17.88 23.51
N PHE A 196 4.72 16.80 22.98
CA PHE A 196 3.49 16.84 22.20
C PHE A 196 2.36 16.08 22.89
N ASN A 197 1.14 16.54 22.70
CA ASN A 197 -0.07 15.75 22.97
C ASN A 197 -0.37 14.89 21.73
N VAL A 198 0.12 13.65 21.72
CA VAL A 198 -0.09 12.74 20.59
C VAL A 198 -1.51 12.22 20.60
N VAL A 199 -2.24 12.42 19.50
CA VAL A 199 -3.65 12.04 19.37
C VAL A 199 -3.86 11.17 18.14
N ASN A 200 -4.81 10.22 18.23
CA ASN A 200 -5.19 9.42 17.07
C ASN A 200 -5.90 10.33 16.04
N GLY A 201 -5.36 10.40 14.83
CA GLY A 201 -5.83 11.30 13.77
C GLY A 201 -6.60 10.62 12.64
N GLY A 202 -6.79 9.30 12.67
CA GLY A 202 -7.43 8.57 11.57
C GLY A 202 -6.55 8.47 10.31
N SER A 203 -7.17 8.34 9.15
CA SER A 203 -6.49 8.33 7.84
C SER A 203 -5.85 9.67 7.51
N SER A 204 -5.00 9.70 6.47
CA SER A 204 -4.35 10.95 6.01
C SER A 204 -5.38 12.03 5.68
N SER A 205 -6.45 11.68 4.97
CA SER A 205 -7.53 12.62 4.62
C SER A 205 -8.29 13.16 5.84
N GLU A 206 -8.55 12.30 6.85
CA GLU A 206 -9.19 12.71 8.10
C GLU A 206 -8.30 13.64 8.92
N ARG A 207 -6.97 13.39 8.93
CA ARG A 207 -5.99 14.29 9.58
C ARG A 207 -5.95 15.67 8.92
N VAL A 208 -5.96 15.74 7.58
CA VAL A 208 -6.04 17.05 6.87
C VAL A 208 -7.29 17.80 7.26
N ALA A 209 -8.47 17.16 7.25
CA ALA A 209 -9.71 17.81 7.66
C ALA A 209 -9.65 18.29 9.12
N SER A 210 -9.09 17.48 10.02
CA SER A 210 -8.91 17.84 11.43
C SER A 210 -7.91 18.98 11.64
N LEU A 211 -6.85 19.05 10.82
CA LEU A 211 -5.84 20.11 10.84
C LEU A 211 -6.46 21.44 10.41
N ILE A 212 -7.18 21.47 9.28
CA ILE A 212 -7.89 22.66 8.79
C ILE A 212 -8.96 23.12 9.80
N GLY A 213 -9.69 22.17 10.39
CA GLY A 213 -10.70 22.45 11.43
C GLY A 213 -10.13 22.86 12.79
N GLY A 214 -8.81 22.88 12.97
CA GLY A 214 -8.17 23.25 14.24
C GLY A 214 -8.35 22.24 15.38
N HIS A 215 -8.71 20.99 15.04
CA HIS A 215 -8.85 19.90 16.03
C HIS A 215 -7.50 19.28 16.41
N ILE A 216 -6.53 19.35 15.48
CA ILE A 216 -5.13 19.00 15.67
C ILE A 216 -4.26 20.18 15.18
N ASP A 217 -2.98 20.18 15.55
CA ASP A 217 -2.04 21.27 15.25
C ASP A 217 -0.99 20.87 14.23
N VAL A 218 -0.57 19.61 14.25
CA VAL A 218 0.53 19.07 13.42
C VAL A 218 0.16 17.68 12.90
N SER A 219 0.50 17.40 11.65
CA SER A 219 0.44 16.03 11.09
C SER A 219 1.38 15.88 9.89
N SER A 220 1.73 14.62 9.55
CA SER A 220 2.51 14.30 8.36
C SER A 220 1.62 13.83 7.20
N HIS A 221 1.97 14.22 5.98
CA HIS A 221 1.19 13.93 4.77
C HIS A 221 2.05 13.81 3.52
N ALA A 222 1.63 12.98 2.58
CA ALA A 222 2.11 13.01 1.21
C ALA A 222 1.58 14.24 0.44
N MET A 223 2.34 14.75 -0.53
CA MET A 223 2.03 15.99 -1.24
C MET A 223 0.64 15.97 -1.91
N GLY A 224 0.27 14.88 -2.55
CA GLY A 224 -1.01 14.79 -3.26
C GLY A 224 -2.25 14.98 -2.35
N VAL A 225 -2.10 14.70 -1.05
CA VAL A 225 -3.19 14.90 -0.08
C VAL A 225 -3.33 16.36 0.35
N ILE A 226 -2.24 17.13 0.35
CA ILE A 226 -2.20 18.49 0.90
C ILE A 226 -2.09 19.60 -0.14
N SER A 227 -1.68 19.33 -1.37
CA SER A 227 -1.37 20.33 -2.40
C SER A 227 -2.50 21.34 -2.63
N GLN A 228 -3.75 20.90 -2.57
CA GLN A 228 -4.92 21.76 -2.74
C GLN A 228 -5.15 22.77 -1.58
N TYR A 229 -4.43 22.62 -0.48
CA TYR A 229 -4.54 23.48 0.71
C TYR A 229 -3.32 24.36 0.94
N LEU A 230 -2.30 24.26 0.08
CA LEU A 230 -1.08 25.05 0.18
C LEU A 230 -1.21 26.38 -0.57
N ASP A 231 -0.41 27.39 -0.17
CA ASP A 231 -0.26 28.63 -0.91
C ASP A 231 0.31 28.39 -2.31
N GLY A 232 -0.26 29.04 -3.32
CA GLY A 232 0.19 28.98 -4.70
C GLY A 232 -0.34 27.78 -5.49
N THR A 233 -0.77 26.70 -4.83
CA THR A 233 -1.37 25.52 -5.47
C THR A 233 -2.83 25.27 -5.07
N GLY A 234 -3.28 25.88 -3.98
CA GLY A 234 -4.61 25.65 -3.42
C GLY A 234 -5.15 26.84 -2.60
N THR A 235 -5.91 26.53 -1.54
CA THR A 235 -6.64 27.50 -0.72
C THR A 235 -5.76 28.27 0.27
N GLY A 236 -4.52 27.81 0.52
CA GLY A 236 -3.59 28.49 1.41
C GLY A 236 -3.91 28.35 2.91
N GLU A 237 -4.59 27.28 3.30
CA GLU A 237 -4.94 27.01 4.70
C GLU A 237 -3.81 26.33 5.49
N LEU A 238 -2.89 25.67 4.77
CA LEU A 238 -1.80 24.90 5.33
C LEU A 238 -0.44 25.45 4.88
N LYS A 239 0.59 25.17 5.68
CA LYS A 239 2.01 25.33 5.32
C LYS A 239 2.83 24.13 5.72
N ILE A 240 3.90 23.89 4.97
CA ILE A 240 4.86 22.79 5.18
C ILE A 240 6.01 23.33 6.03
N LEU A 241 6.39 22.59 7.08
CA LEU A 241 7.56 22.86 7.91
C LEU A 241 8.83 22.22 7.37
N GLY A 242 8.70 21.12 6.63
CA GLY A 242 9.82 20.40 6.02
C GLY A 242 9.40 19.03 5.50
N CYS A 243 10.30 18.44 4.71
CA CYS A 243 10.16 17.10 4.14
C CYS A 243 10.92 16.09 4.99
N LEU A 244 10.31 14.93 5.24
CA LEU A 244 10.85 13.84 6.06
C LEU A 244 11.54 12.73 5.22
N ALA A 245 11.65 12.93 3.90
CA ALA A 245 12.30 11.98 3.00
C ALA A 245 13.83 11.99 3.16
N THR A 246 14.47 10.94 2.65
CA THR A 246 15.94 10.82 2.62
C THR A 246 16.60 11.73 1.58
N GLU A 247 15.85 12.11 0.53
CA GLU A 247 16.29 12.98 -0.56
C GLU A 247 15.22 14.01 -0.89
N ARG A 248 15.63 15.17 -1.43
CA ARG A 248 14.68 16.20 -1.90
C ARG A 248 13.88 15.69 -3.09
N SER A 249 12.60 16.02 -3.10
CA SER A 249 11.75 15.78 -4.26
C SER A 249 12.19 16.63 -5.45
N GLU A 250 12.30 16.01 -6.62
CA GLU A 250 12.52 16.74 -7.88
C GLU A 250 11.35 17.66 -8.23
N ALA A 251 10.13 17.29 -7.84
CA ALA A 251 8.93 18.08 -8.09
C ALA A 251 8.81 19.29 -7.12
N PHE A 252 9.41 19.19 -5.92
CA PHE A 252 9.30 20.21 -4.85
C PHE A 252 10.68 20.54 -4.25
N PRO A 253 11.66 21.01 -5.07
CA PRO A 253 13.05 21.17 -4.65
C PRO A 253 13.26 22.28 -3.61
N ASP A 254 12.33 23.20 -3.47
CA ASP A 254 12.42 24.33 -2.53
C ASP A 254 12.04 23.93 -1.09
N ILE A 255 11.43 22.76 -0.89
CA ILE A 255 11.04 22.31 0.46
C ILE A 255 12.25 21.66 1.12
N PRO A 256 12.74 22.20 2.26
CA PRO A 256 13.92 21.67 2.94
C PRO A 256 13.64 20.30 3.58
N LEU A 257 14.63 19.42 3.59
CA LEU A 257 14.60 18.19 4.37
C LEU A 257 14.69 18.49 5.87
N ALA A 258 14.12 17.61 6.70
CA ALA A 258 14.27 17.66 8.14
C ALA A 258 15.78 17.62 8.54
N THR A 259 16.56 16.78 7.88
CA THR A 259 18.02 16.66 8.11
C THR A 259 18.79 17.95 7.79
N GLU A 260 18.37 18.73 6.80
CA GLU A 260 18.96 20.03 6.49
C GLU A 260 18.63 21.09 7.55
N GLN A 261 17.58 20.87 8.33
CA GLN A 261 17.21 21.69 9.48
C GLN A 261 17.87 21.22 10.79
N GLY A 262 18.77 20.21 10.73
CA GLY A 262 19.40 19.61 11.90
C GLY A 262 18.50 18.65 12.69
N VAL A 263 17.39 18.22 12.09
CA VAL A 263 16.40 17.30 12.68
C VAL A 263 16.64 15.90 12.10
N ASP A 264 17.07 14.95 12.94
CA ASP A 264 17.41 13.58 12.52
C ASP A 264 16.13 12.72 12.35
N ILE A 265 15.36 13.05 11.32
CA ILE A 265 14.21 12.26 10.85
C ILE A 265 14.35 12.13 9.34
N ALA A 266 14.54 10.90 8.86
CA ALA A 266 14.58 10.61 7.43
C ALA A 266 14.05 9.20 7.15
N TYR A 267 13.04 9.09 6.28
CA TYR A 267 12.52 7.82 5.78
C TYR A 267 11.80 8.03 4.46
N ASP A 268 11.75 6.98 3.66
CA ASP A 268 11.01 6.98 2.42
C ASP A 268 9.70 6.19 2.58
N MET A 269 8.63 6.70 2.01
CA MET A 269 7.36 6.00 1.90
C MET A 269 7.36 5.18 0.62
N VAL A 270 7.45 3.88 0.75
CA VAL A 270 7.49 2.93 -0.36
C VAL A 270 6.23 2.05 -0.32
N TYR A 271 5.65 1.82 -1.49
CA TYR A 271 4.44 1.01 -1.63
C TYR A 271 4.79 -0.35 -2.22
N ASN A 272 4.10 -1.38 -1.77
CA ASN A 272 4.35 -2.77 -2.12
C ASN A 272 3.07 -3.51 -2.46
N ILE A 273 3.22 -4.57 -3.26
CA ILE A 273 2.18 -5.55 -3.54
C ILE A 273 2.63 -6.88 -2.98
N LEU A 274 1.80 -7.49 -2.15
CA LEU A 274 2.08 -8.72 -1.43
C LEU A 274 0.97 -9.73 -1.69
N ALA A 275 1.36 -10.97 -1.96
CA ALA A 275 0.46 -12.11 -2.11
C ALA A 275 0.37 -12.90 -0.80
N PRO A 276 -0.73 -13.65 -0.55
CA PRO A 276 -0.77 -14.66 0.49
C PRO A 276 0.37 -15.65 0.36
N LYS A 277 0.90 -16.12 1.49
CA LYS A 277 2.02 -17.07 1.51
C LYS A 277 1.67 -18.37 0.80
N GLY A 278 2.56 -18.83 -0.10
CA GLY A 278 2.36 -20.03 -0.91
C GLY A 278 1.68 -19.81 -2.26
N THR A 279 1.53 -18.55 -2.68
CA THR A 279 1.06 -18.21 -4.04
C THR A 279 2.04 -18.74 -5.09
N ASP A 280 1.51 -19.33 -6.18
CA ASP A 280 2.34 -19.90 -7.26
C ASP A 280 3.35 -18.83 -7.76
N PRO A 281 4.67 -19.16 -7.75
CA PRO A 281 5.70 -18.24 -8.25
C PRO A 281 5.47 -17.75 -9.68
N ALA A 282 4.80 -18.53 -10.53
CA ALA A 282 4.47 -18.12 -11.89
C ALA A 282 3.42 -16.99 -11.92
N ILE A 283 2.49 -16.99 -10.97
CA ILE A 283 1.51 -15.90 -10.79
C ILE A 283 2.23 -14.64 -10.30
N ILE A 284 3.11 -14.76 -9.30
CA ILE A 284 3.91 -13.66 -8.76
C ILE A 284 4.74 -13.01 -9.88
N SER A 285 5.48 -13.84 -10.64
CA SER A 285 6.30 -13.33 -11.77
C SER A 285 5.44 -12.62 -12.81
N ARG A 286 4.31 -13.19 -13.21
CA ARG A 286 3.42 -12.61 -14.22
C ARG A 286 2.83 -11.27 -13.77
N LEU A 287 2.42 -11.14 -12.50
CA LEU A 287 1.93 -9.86 -11.96
C LEU A 287 3.05 -8.84 -11.84
N SER A 288 4.22 -9.25 -11.34
CA SER A 288 5.41 -8.40 -11.20
C SER A 288 5.86 -7.85 -12.56
N GLU A 289 5.90 -8.69 -13.61
CA GLU A 289 6.21 -8.28 -14.99
C GLU A 289 5.19 -7.27 -15.56
N ALA A 290 3.89 -7.48 -15.29
CA ALA A 290 2.85 -6.56 -15.70
C ALA A 290 2.99 -5.19 -14.99
N CYS A 291 3.32 -5.20 -13.69
CA CYS A 291 3.63 -3.98 -12.94
C CYS A 291 4.88 -3.29 -13.53
N ALA A 292 5.96 -4.03 -13.78
CA ALA A 292 7.19 -3.50 -14.36
C ALA A 292 6.94 -2.77 -15.68
N LYS A 293 6.17 -3.40 -16.57
CA LYS A 293 5.83 -2.83 -17.88
C LYS A 293 5.06 -1.51 -17.74
N ILE A 294 4.07 -1.46 -16.85
CA ILE A 294 3.28 -0.24 -16.62
C ILE A 294 4.16 0.84 -16.00
N ILE A 295 4.87 0.52 -14.94
CA ILE A 295 5.62 1.51 -14.16
C ILE A 295 6.78 2.08 -14.97
N ASN A 296 7.51 1.24 -15.72
CA ASN A 296 8.73 1.66 -16.43
C ASN A 296 8.47 2.18 -17.86
N GLU A 297 7.35 1.79 -18.50
CA GLU A 297 7.15 2.03 -19.94
C GLU A 297 5.90 2.86 -20.26
N ASN A 298 4.94 3.00 -19.32
CA ASN A 298 3.70 3.70 -19.58
C ASN A 298 3.79 5.19 -19.19
N ALA A 299 3.90 6.05 -20.22
CA ALA A 299 4.03 7.49 -20.03
C ALA A 299 2.79 8.15 -19.38
N ASP A 300 1.59 7.61 -19.61
CA ASP A 300 0.36 8.14 -19.01
C ASP A 300 0.32 7.80 -17.51
N TYR A 301 0.76 6.59 -17.10
CA TYR A 301 0.94 6.23 -15.71
C TYR A 301 1.96 7.18 -15.03
N ALA A 302 3.13 7.34 -15.63
CA ALA A 302 4.18 8.22 -15.09
C ALA A 302 3.68 9.67 -14.93
N LYS A 303 2.95 10.17 -15.93
CA LYS A 303 2.35 11.51 -15.86
C LYS A 303 1.29 11.63 -14.75
N GLU A 304 0.42 10.64 -14.59
CA GLU A 304 -0.65 10.66 -13.59
C GLU A 304 -0.10 10.72 -12.17
N ILE A 305 0.94 9.92 -11.85
CA ILE A 305 1.58 9.93 -10.52
C ILE A 305 2.39 11.21 -10.28
N TRP A 306 3.01 11.74 -11.33
CA TRP A 306 3.73 13.01 -11.24
C TRP A 306 2.79 14.18 -10.99
N ASP A 307 1.73 14.32 -11.77
CA ASP A 307 0.76 15.41 -11.64
C ASP A 307 0.06 15.42 -10.26
N ALA A 308 -0.21 14.23 -9.72
CA ALA A 308 -0.94 14.11 -8.46
C ALA A 308 -0.03 14.22 -7.20
N TYR A 309 1.17 13.62 -7.25
CA TYR A 309 2.02 13.44 -6.07
C TYR A 309 3.46 13.95 -6.26
N GLY A 310 3.84 14.40 -7.45
CA GLY A 310 5.24 14.69 -7.79
C GLY A 310 6.12 13.43 -7.69
N ALA A 311 5.52 12.27 -7.86
CA ALA A 311 6.20 10.98 -7.75
C ALA A 311 6.73 10.53 -9.11
N SER A 312 7.98 10.04 -9.14
CA SER A 312 8.57 9.40 -10.31
C SER A 312 8.26 7.90 -10.34
N PRO A 313 8.26 7.26 -11.53
CA PRO A 313 8.15 5.81 -11.62
C PRO A 313 9.17 5.10 -10.74
N TYR A 314 8.71 4.15 -9.94
CA TYR A 314 9.55 3.38 -9.04
C TYR A 314 9.08 1.92 -9.01
N TYR A 315 9.95 1.05 -9.51
CA TYR A 315 9.70 -0.39 -9.55
C TYR A 315 10.93 -1.14 -9.03
N LYS A 316 10.68 -2.11 -8.16
CA LYS A 316 11.65 -3.15 -7.79
C LYS A 316 10.99 -4.51 -7.91
N ASN A 317 11.70 -5.46 -8.52
CA ASN A 317 11.23 -6.83 -8.69
C ASN A 317 11.11 -7.56 -7.33
N THR A 318 10.60 -8.78 -7.36
CA THR A 318 10.37 -9.60 -6.15
C THR A 318 11.61 -9.75 -5.27
N GLU A 319 12.79 -10.00 -5.84
CA GLU A 319 14.03 -10.19 -5.07
C GLU A 319 14.48 -8.88 -4.40
N GLU A 320 14.46 -7.79 -5.15
CA GLU A 320 14.78 -6.45 -4.65
C GLU A 320 13.76 -6.00 -3.59
N ALA A 321 12.46 -6.29 -3.80
CA ALA A 321 11.41 -5.98 -2.85
C ALA A 321 11.61 -6.71 -1.51
N ILE A 322 11.96 -7.99 -1.54
CA ILE A 322 12.27 -8.75 -0.33
C ILE A 322 13.45 -8.14 0.42
N ALA A 323 14.50 -7.72 -0.29
CA ALA A 323 15.68 -7.12 0.32
C ALA A 323 15.37 -5.80 1.02
N ASP A 324 14.56 -4.94 0.37
CA ASP A 324 14.14 -3.65 0.94
C ASP A 324 13.19 -3.84 2.13
N LEU A 325 12.16 -4.68 1.99
CA LEU A 325 11.21 -4.96 3.07
C LEU A 325 11.90 -5.53 4.31
N LYS A 326 12.91 -6.40 4.11
CA LYS A 326 13.73 -6.91 5.21
C LYS A 326 14.53 -5.82 5.89
N THR A 327 15.07 -4.87 5.11
CA THR A 327 15.84 -3.74 5.64
C THR A 327 14.96 -2.80 6.44
N ASP A 328 13.77 -2.49 5.92
CA ASP A 328 12.79 -1.63 6.61
C ASP A 328 12.29 -2.29 7.90
N ASP A 329 11.95 -3.58 7.86
CA ASP A 329 11.53 -4.32 9.05
C ASP A 329 12.62 -4.28 10.14
N ALA A 330 13.88 -4.59 9.79
CA ALA A 330 14.99 -4.53 10.72
C ALA A 330 15.19 -3.12 11.31
N LYS A 331 15.10 -2.08 10.48
CA LYS A 331 15.20 -0.67 10.89
C LYS A 331 14.16 -0.30 11.94
N PHE A 332 12.88 -0.63 11.69
CA PHE A 332 11.80 -0.26 12.61
C PHE A 332 11.75 -1.15 13.84
N MET A 333 12.22 -2.41 13.76
CA MET A 333 12.35 -3.29 14.92
C MET A 333 13.33 -2.76 15.98
N GLU A 334 14.31 -1.93 15.61
CA GLU A 334 15.18 -1.23 16.56
C GLU A 334 14.41 -0.29 17.50
N TYR A 335 13.25 0.19 17.07
CA TYR A 335 12.36 1.05 17.85
C TYR A 335 11.24 0.29 18.58
N SER A 336 11.17 -1.04 18.47
CA SER A 336 10.04 -1.84 18.97
C SER A 336 9.74 -1.62 20.45
N GLU A 337 10.79 -1.51 21.29
CA GLU A 337 10.61 -1.27 22.73
C GLU A 337 9.96 0.09 23.02
N ILE A 338 10.33 1.13 22.26
CA ILE A 338 9.77 2.48 22.40
C ILE A 338 8.33 2.50 21.89
N PHE A 339 8.08 1.90 20.72
CA PHE A 339 6.76 1.84 20.10
C PHE A 339 5.75 1.12 20.98
N GLN A 340 6.14 0.01 21.64
CA GLN A 340 5.25 -0.79 22.46
C GLN A 340 5.00 -0.18 23.85
N LYS A 341 5.91 0.65 24.35
CA LYS A 341 5.69 1.40 25.60
C LYS A 341 4.67 2.53 25.43
N GLY A 342 4.53 3.03 24.22
CA GLY A 342 3.67 4.17 23.91
C GLY A 342 4.34 5.53 24.18
N LEU A 343 3.71 6.58 23.66
CA LEU A 343 4.08 8.00 23.88
C LEU A 343 3.18 8.62 24.94
#